data_b8e8ff28ed352332fcf72f7ddc71fad6
#
_entry.id   b8e8ff28ed352332fcf72f7ddc71fad6
#
_cell.length_a   1.000
_cell.length_b   1.000
_cell.length_c   1.000
_cell.angle_alpha   90.00
_cell.angle_beta   90.00
_cell.angle_gamma   90.00
#
_symmetry.space_group_name_H-M   'P 1'
#
loop_
_entity.id
_entity.type
_entity.pdbx_description
1 polymer ?
#
loop_
_entity_poly.entity_id
_entity_poly.type
_entity_poly.pdbx_seq_one_letter_code
_entity_poly.pdbx_strand_id
1 'polypeptide(L)'
;MKRSDIADLILERLQIEKSSLEHCFKTSKDSIGYFFIDDVLPEDIATKIFRAFPDPNSMEIKKSLREHKYITAQMNKYDSILEEVIFAFQDLRIVQLIGNICEINTLYPDNNLYAGGISLMRKEQFLNPHLDNSHDKDRRNWRVLNLLYYISPNWEIEFGGNLEIWPEGIKNKQITIHSKFNRLAVISTNDASWHSVSPITYDASRCCISNYYFSDSPPKKNSIFYVTSFRGRPEQKIRDTILQADNLLRMGVRKVFPKGLIKTNHIYRK
;
A
#
# COMPACT_ATOMS: atom_id res chain seq x y z
N MET A 1 -11.65 9.16 -19.85
CA MET A 1 -10.56 10.02 -19.35
C MET A 1 -9.28 9.27 -19.57
N LYS A 2 -8.26 9.93 -20.07
CA LYS A 2 -6.94 9.31 -20.34
C LYS A 2 -6.09 9.37 -19.07
N ARG A 3 -5.11 8.49 -18.98
CA ARG A 3 -4.11 8.44 -17.91
C ARG A 3 -3.43 9.78 -17.67
N SER A 4 -3.03 10.47 -18.75
CA SER A 4 -2.42 11.80 -18.67
C SER A 4 -3.30 12.82 -17.96
N ASP A 5 -4.61 12.83 -18.25
CA ASP A 5 -5.53 13.79 -17.68
C ASP A 5 -5.67 13.58 -16.16
N ILE A 6 -5.74 12.30 -15.74
CA ILE A 6 -5.78 11.93 -14.32
C ILE A 6 -4.45 12.29 -13.64
N ALA A 7 -3.31 12.04 -14.29
CA ALA A 7 -2.01 12.37 -13.77
C ALA A 7 -1.83 13.88 -13.58
N ASP A 8 -2.32 14.70 -14.51
CA ASP A 8 -2.27 16.17 -14.41
C ASP A 8 -3.05 16.67 -13.18
N LEU A 9 -4.24 16.13 -12.93
CA LEU A 9 -5.04 16.47 -11.74
C LEU A 9 -4.35 16.08 -10.43
N ILE A 10 -3.80 14.87 -10.36
CA ILE A 10 -3.05 14.40 -9.18
C ILE A 10 -1.82 15.29 -8.95
N LEU A 11 -1.08 15.61 -10.02
CA LEU A 11 0.11 16.42 -9.96
C LEU A 11 -0.20 17.83 -9.43
N GLU A 12 -1.23 18.48 -9.98
CA GLU A 12 -1.69 19.81 -9.53
C GLU A 12 -2.05 19.78 -8.04
N ARG A 13 -2.84 18.80 -7.61
CA ARG A 13 -3.27 18.70 -6.21
C ARG A 13 -2.08 18.49 -5.25
N LEU A 14 -1.12 17.63 -5.63
CA LEU A 14 0.10 17.42 -4.85
C LEU A 14 0.99 18.66 -4.81
N GLN A 15 1.07 19.44 -5.89
CA GLN A 15 1.86 20.67 -5.94
C GLN A 15 1.29 21.75 -5.02
N ILE A 16 -0.04 21.91 -4.97
CA ILE A 16 -0.71 22.86 -4.07
C ILE A 16 -0.34 22.59 -2.61
N GLU A 17 -0.33 21.34 -2.19
CA GLU A 17 -0.08 20.94 -0.80
C GLU A 17 1.39 20.59 -0.50
N LYS A 18 2.29 20.75 -1.46
CA LYS A 18 3.67 20.25 -1.38
C LYS A 18 4.36 20.58 -0.05
N SER A 19 4.36 21.82 0.37
CA SER A 19 5.05 22.26 1.59
C SER A 19 4.48 21.61 2.86
N SER A 20 3.16 21.43 2.93
CA SER A 20 2.48 20.74 4.04
C SER A 20 2.86 19.27 4.07
N LEU A 21 2.90 18.60 2.90
CA LEU A 21 3.26 17.19 2.76
C LEU A 21 4.74 16.96 3.11
N GLU A 22 5.65 17.83 2.67
CA GLU A 22 7.08 17.81 3.04
C GLU A 22 7.25 17.93 4.56
N HIS A 23 6.53 18.85 5.19
CA HIS A 23 6.56 19.01 6.64
C HIS A 23 6.07 17.76 7.36
N CYS A 24 4.94 17.21 6.95
CA CYS A 24 4.35 16.01 7.53
C CYS A 24 5.31 14.81 7.42
N PHE A 25 5.89 14.58 6.25
CA PHE A 25 6.85 13.50 6.03
C PHE A 25 8.11 13.71 6.88
N LYS A 26 8.68 14.88 6.88
CA LYS A 26 9.89 15.23 7.61
C LYS A 26 9.75 15.05 9.12
N THR A 27 8.61 15.40 9.70
CA THR A 27 8.35 15.25 11.14
C THR A 27 8.12 13.81 11.58
N SER A 28 7.77 12.91 10.65
CA SER A 28 7.50 11.48 10.92
C SER A 28 8.63 10.55 10.48
N LYS A 29 9.60 11.00 9.67
CA LYS A 29 10.58 10.14 8.99
C LYS A 29 11.55 9.39 9.92
N ASP A 30 11.78 9.87 11.13
CA ASP A 30 12.69 9.22 12.09
C ASP A 30 12.13 7.90 12.62
N SER A 31 10.81 7.71 12.50
CA SER A 31 10.12 6.45 12.81
C SER A 31 9.60 5.76 11.55
N ILE A 32 8.40 6.10 11.11
CA ILE A 32 7.81 5.68 9.84
C ILE A 32 7.37 6.95 9.14
N GLY A 33 8.12 7.39 8.12
CA GLY A 33 7.78 8.57 7.34
C GLY A 33 6.43 8.37 6.64
N TYR A 34 5.52 9.31 6.81
CA TYR A 34 4.22 9.27 6.13
C TYR A 34 3.67 10.67 5.88
N PHE A 35 2.76 10.74 4.94
CA PHE A 35 1.84 11.85 4.77
C PHE A 35 0.50 11.36 4.21
N PHE A 36 -0.53 12.17 4.27
CA PHE A 36 -1.76 11.94 3.52
C PHE A 36 -2.31 13.27 2.98
N ILE A 37 -3.09 13.16 1.92
CA ILE A 37 -3.74 14.29 1.27
C ILE A 37 -5.15 13.89 0.88
N ASP A 38 -6.11 14.77 1.14
CA ASP A 38 -7.52 14.61 0.80
C ASP A 38 -7.83 15.25 -0.56
N ASP A 39 -8.95 14.83 -1.13
CA ASP A 39 -9.49 15.41 -2.37
C ASP A 39 -8.47 15.40 -3.52
N VAL A 40 -7.85 14.22 -3.71
CA VAL A 40 -6.78 14.00 -4.70
C VAL A 40 -7.26 14.22 -6.13
N LEU A 41 -8.51 13.84 -6.40
CA LEU A 41 -9.19 14.02 -7.68
C LEU A 41 -10.52 14.77 -7.48
N PRO A 42 -11.07 15.41 -8.51
CA PRO A 42 -12.46 15.88 -8.49
C PRO A 42 -13.42 14.76 -8.05
N GLU A 43 -14.42 15.11 -7.25
CA GLU A 43 -15.33 14.15 -6.60
C GLU A 43 -16.07 13.24 -7.58
N ASP A 44 -16.48 13.79 -8.72
CA ASP A 44 -17.15 13.06 -9.79
C ASP A 44 -16.25 11.98 -10.40
N ILE A 45 -14.95 12.28 -10.58
CA ILE A 45 -13.96 11.33 -11.07
C ILE A 45 -13.70 10.25 -10.03
N ALA A 46 -13.48 10.63 -8.77
CA ALA A 46 -13.29 9.69 -7.67
C ALA A 46 -14.49 8.75 -7.51
N THR A 47 -15.71 9.29 -7.62
CA THR A 47 -16.96 8.51 -7.60
C THR A 47 -17.07 7.55 -8.79
N LYS A 48 -16.66 7.98 -9.98
CA LYS A 48 -16.62 7.12 -11.18
C LYS A 48 -15.64 5.96 -10.99
N ILE A 49 -14.47 6.22 -10.42
CA ILE A 49 -13.47 5.18 -10.10
C ILE A 49 -14.04 4.18 -9.09
N PHE A 50 -14.71 4.64 -8.04
CA PHE A 50 -15.38 3.75 -7.06
C PHE A 50 -16.42 2.83 -7.73
N ARG A 51 -17.27 3.38 -8.57
CA ARG A 51 -18.31 2.61 -9.29
C ARG A 51 -17.75 1.57 -10.26
N ALA A 52 -16.52 1.75 -10.70
CA ALA A 52 -15.79 0.83 -11.57
C ALA A 52 -15.15 -0.36 -10.83
N PHE A 53 -15.12 -0.34 -9.49
CA PHE A 53 -14.55 -1.46 -8.74
C PHE A 53 -15.30 -2.76 -9.03
N PRO A 54 -14.57 -3.85 -9.25
CA PRO A 54 -15.18 -5.13 -9.64
C PRO A 54 -15.95 -5.78 -8.50
N ASP A 55 -16.86 -6.67 -8.86
CA ASP A 55 -17.47 -7.59 -7.89
C ASP A 55 -16.37 -8.44 -7.23
N PRO A 56 -16.38 -8.61 -5.90
CA PRO A 56 -15.40 -9.41 -5.18
C PRO A 56 -15.24 -10.85 -5.70
N ASN A 57 -16.31 -11.45 -6.25
CA ASN A 57 -16.26 -12.80 -6.81
C ASN A 57 -15.38 -12.89 -8.06
N SER A 58 -15.07 -11.76 -8.72
CA SER A 58 -14.14 -11.69 -9.85
C SER A 58 -12.70 -11.43 -9.44
N MET A 59 -12.44 -11.26 -8.14
CA MET A 59 -11.13 -10.97 -7.56
C MET A 59 -10.54 -12.19 -6.86
N GLU A 60 -9.21 -12.19 -6.66
CA GLU A 60 -8.54 -13.22 -5.87
C GLU A 60 -8.77 -12.97 -4.38
N ILE A 61 -9.32 -13.97 -3.66
CA ILE A 61 -9.43 -13.90 -2.20
C ILE A 61 -8.12 -14.33 -1.54
N LYS A 62 -7.58 -13.48 -0.67
CA LYS A 62 -6.52 -13.82 0.28
C LYS A 62 -7.14 -14.04 1.65
N LYS A 63 -7.16 -15.30 2.11
CA LYS A 63 -7.72 -15.69 3.41
C LYS A 63 -6.76 -16.58 4.17
N SER A 64 -6.24 -16.09 5.28
CA SER A 64 -5.27 -16.78 6.13
C SER A 64 -5.22 -16.15 7.54
N LEU A 65 -4.35 -16.65 8.41
CA LEU A 65 -4.06 -15.97 9.68
C LEU A 65 -3.43 -14.57 9.53
N ARG A 66 -2.88 -14.26 8.36
CA ARG A 66 -2.19 -13.00 8.05
C ARG A 66 -3.16 -11.92 7.60
N GLU A 67 -4.10 -12.30 6.74
CA GLU A 67 -4.97 -11.36 6.02
C GLU A 67 -6.26 -12.03 5.57
N HIS A 68 -7.30 -11.22 5.42
CA HIS A 68 -8.53 -11.59 4.76
C HIS A 68 -8.99 -10.40 3.91
N LYS A 69 -8.86 -10.50 2.58
CA LYS A 69 -9.19 -9.43 1.63
C LYS A 69 -9.31 -9.97 0.21
N TYR A 70 -9.87 -9.19 -0.69
CA TYR A 70 -9.87 -9.42 -2.12
C TYR A 70 -8.81 -8.54 -2.79
N ILE A 71 -8.10 -9.08 -3.78
CA ILE A 71 -7.07 -8.35 -4.52
C ILE A 71 -7.08 -8.69 -6.00
N THR A 72 -6.58 -7.78 -6.82
CA THR A 72 -6.21 -8.07 -8.21
C THR A 72 -5.18 -7.08 -8.73
N ALA A 73 -4.31 -7.55 -9.62
CA ALA A 73 -3.35 -6.72 -10.37
C ALA A 73 -3.68 -6.68 -11.88
N GLN A 74 -4.60 -7.50 -12.38
CA GLN A 74 -4.94 -7.58 -13.81
C GLN A 74 -5.98 -6.54 -14.19
N MET A 75 -5.57 -5.26 -14.26
CA MET A 75 -6.47 -4.13 -14.51
C MET A 75 -7.18 -4.19 -15.85
N ASN A 76 -6.55 -4.75 -16.87
CA ASN A 76 -7.11 -4.93 -18.21
C ASN A 76 -8.30 -5.91 -18.30
N LYS A 77 -8.67 -6.56 -17.19
CA LYS A 77 -9.87 -7.40 -17.09
C LYS A 77 -11.11 -6.65 -16.61
N TYR A 78 -10.95 -5.40 -16.21
CA TYR A 78 -12.00 -4.59 -15.59
C TYR A 78 -12.24 -3.29 -16.36
N ASP A 79 -13.04 -2.39 -15.81
CA ASP A 79 -13.25 -1.06 -16.39
C ASP A 79 -11.90 -0.35 -16.57
N SER A 80 -11.69 0.20 -17.77
CA SER A 80 -10.42 0.84 -18.16
C SER A 80 -10.01 1.98 -17.25
N ILE A 81 -10.94 2.65 -16.56
CA ILE A 81 -10.61 3.73 -15.63
C ILE A 81 -9.73 3.25 -14.46
N LEU A 82 -9.85 1.97 -14.06
CA LEU A 82 -9.00 1.39 -13.00
C LEU A 82 -7.56 1.23 -13.48
N GLU A 83 -7.36 0.84 -14.72
CA GLU A 83 -6.01 0.81 -15.33
C GLU A 83 -5.46 2.22 -15.48
N GLU A 84 -6.27 3.16 -15.97
CA GLU A 84 -5.83 4.54 -16.15
C GLU A 84 -5.42 5.21 -14.84
N VAL A 85 -6.21 5.08 -13.78
CA VAL A 85 -5.89 5.71 -12.48
C VAL A 85 -4.69 5.09 -11.79
N ILE A 86 -4.57 3.75 -11.78
CA ILE A 86 -3.44 3.12 -11.09
C ILE A 86 -2.11 3.46 -11.76
N PHE A 87 -2.09 3.52 -13.10
CA PHE A 87 -0.89 3.92 -13.84
C PHE A 87 -0.71 5.45 -13.93
N ALA A 88 -1.74 6.26 -13.66
CA ALA A 88 -1.56 7.70 -13.50
C ALA A 88 -0.64 8.02 -12.31
N PHE A 89 -0.78 7.32 -11.18
CA PHE A 89 0.17 7.44 -10.06
C PHE A 89 1.61 7.05 -10.41
N GLN A 90 1.83 6.40 -11.54
CA GLN A 90 3.15 6.01 -12.02
C GLN A 90 3.74 7.00 -13.06
N ASP A 91 3.03 8.10 -13.36
CA ASP A 91 3.58 9.20 -14.18
C ASP A 91 4.87 9.72 -13.54
N LEU A 92 5.92 9.85 -14.36
CA LEU A 92 7.25 10.23 -13.86
C LEU A 92 7.26 11.57 -13.12
N ARG A 93 6.39 12.51 -13.50
CA ARG A 93 6.26 13.81 -12.83
C ARG A 93 5.73 13.64 -11.40
N ILE A 94 4.78 12.73 -11.18
CA ILE A 94 4.24 12.39 -9.86
C ILE A 94 5.28 11.64 -9.04
N VAL A 95 5.96 10.65 -9.66
CA VAL A 95 7.04 9.89 -9.01
C VAL A 95 8.14 10.84 -8.52
N GLN A 96 8.57 11.78 -9.35
CA GLN A 96 9.59 12.79 -9.00
C GLN A 96 9.09 13.73 -7.89
N LEU A 97 7.85 14.22 -7.98
CA LEU A 97 7.28 15.10 -6.97
C LEU A 97 7.20 14.42 -5.59
N ILE A 98 6.69 13.18 -5.55
CA ILE A 98 6.63 12.39 -4.31
C ILE A 98 8.05 12.08 -3.80
N GLY A 99 9.01 11.82 -4.71
CA GLY A 99 10.41 11.68 -4.35
C GLY A 99 10.96 12.92 -3.64
N ASN A 100 10.68 14.11 -4.17
CA ASN A 100 11.08 15.35 -3.55
C ASN A 100 10.42 15.55 -2.18
N ILE A 101 9.11 15.31 -2.06
CA ILE A 101 8.37 15.38 -0.79
C ILE A 101 8.98 14.44 0.26
N CYS A 102 9.37 13.23 -0.15
CA CYS A 102 9.91 12.20 0.74
C CYS A 102 11.44 12.24 0.90
N GLU A 103 12.13 13.23 0.30
CA GLU A 103 13.59 13.35 0.31
C GLU A 103 14.30 12.08 -0.24
N ILE A 104 13.72 11.45 -1.28
CA ILE A 104 14.27 10.27 -1.96
C ILE A 104 14.66 10.64 -3.39
N ASN A 105 15.96 10.58 -3.71
CA ASN A 105 16.50 11.09 -4.97
C ASN A 105 16.14 10.24 -6.19
N THR A 106 16.12 8.92 -6.05
CA THR A 106 15.84 8.00 -7.16
C THR A 106 14.64 7.13 -6.83
N LEU A 107 13.57 7.29 -7.61
CA LEU A 107 12.36 6.49 -7.48
C LEU A 107 11.97 5.87 -8.84
N TYR A 108 11.53 4.63 -8.77
CA TYR A 108 10.99 3.86 -9.89
C TYR A 108 9.60 3.35 -9.56
N PRO A 109 8.60 3.51 -10.45
CA PRO A 109 7.27 2.95 -10.22
C PRO A 109 7.26 1.43 -10.42
N ASP A 110 6.27 0.75 -9.83
CA ASP A 110 6.01 -0.68 -10.01
C ASP A 110 5.27 -0.96 -11.32
N ASN A 111 5.96 -0.87 -12.44
CA ASN A 111 5.39 -0.98 -13.80
C ASN A 111 4.55 -2.25 -14.03
N ASN A 112 4.83 -3.31 -13.28
CA ASN A 112 4.16 -4.60 -13.42
C ASN A 112 3.16 -4.89 -12.28
N LEU A 113 2.89 -3.94 -11.43
CA LEU A 113 2.04 -4.11 -10.24
C LEU A 113 2.40 -5.38 -9.43
N TYR A 114 3.70 -5.65 -9.29
CA TYR A 114 4.19 -6.80 -8.53
C TYR A 114 3.72 -6.78 -7.07
N ALA A 115 3.64 -5.60 -6.51
CA ALA A 115 3.13 -5.36 -5.18
C ALA A 115 1.82 -4.55 -5.19
N GLY A 116 1.63 -3.74 -6.24
CA GLY A 116 0.47 -2.88 -6.44
C GLY A 116 -0.78 -3.61 -6.92
N GLY A 117 -1.82 -2.86 -7.20
CA GLY A 117 -3.12 -3.36 -7.66
C GLY A 117 -4.27 -2.71 -6.93
N ILE A 118 -5.45 -3.29 -7.05
CA ILE A 118 -6.62 -2.88 -6.28
C ILE A 118 -6.94 -3.92 -5.20
N SER A 119 -7.45 -3.44 -4.08
CA SER A 119 -7.93 -4.28 -3.00
C SER A 119 -9.32 -3.85 -2.55
N LEU A 120 -10.13 -4.84 -2.18
CA LEU A 120 -11.45 -4.66 -1.62
C LEU A 120 -11.56 -5.46 -0.33
N MET A 121 -12.09 -4.85 0.70
CA MET A 121 -12.32 -5.49 1.99
C MET A 121 -13.75 -5.24 2.45
N ARG A 122 -14.37 -6.25 3.05
CA ARG A 122 -15.72 -6.26 3.60
C ARG A 122 -15.70 -6.51 5.11
N LYS A 123 -16.87 -6.50 5.73
CA LYS A 123 -17.06 -6.78 7.16
C LYS A 123 -16.25 -8.01 7.61
N GLU A 124 -15.61 -7.92 8.77
CA GLU A 124 -14.73 -8.92 9.39
C GLU A 124 -13.40 -9.15 8.67
N GLN A 125 -13.17 -8.51 7.53
CA GLN A 125 -11.89 -8.62 6.82
C GLN A 125 -10.85 -7.67 7.43
N PHE A 126 -9.59 -8.06 7.35
CA PHE A 126 -8.46 -7.41 8.01
C PHE A 126 -7.15 -7.66 7.29
N LEU A 127 -6.14 -6.87 7.63
CA LEU A 127 -4.75 -7.14 7.31
C LEU A 127 -3.93 -6.94 8.58
N ASN A 128 -3.35 -8.02 9.09
CA ASN A 128 -2.57 -7.98 10.33
C ASN A 128 -1.30 -7.13 10.20
N PRO A 129 -0.72 -6.67 11.33
CA PRO A 129 0.54 -5.95 11.31
C PRO A 129 1.61 -6.69 10.53
N HIS A 130 2.23 -5.99 9.58
CA HIS A 130 3.23 -6.59 8.71
C HIS A 130 4.29 -5.57 8.28
N LEU A 131 5.41 -6.10 7.85
CA LEU A 131 6.43 -5.42 7.05
C LEU A 131 6.27 -5.91 5.62
N ASP A 132 6.23 -5.02 4.66
CA ASP A 132 6.33 -5.38 3.25
C ASP A 132 7.71 -5.98 2.96
N ASN A 133 7.84 -6.87 1.98
CA ASN A 133 9.16 -7.34 1.55
C ASN A 133 10.02 -6.18 1.03
N SER A 134 11.31 -6.27 1.26
CA SER A 134 12.25 -5.17 1.08
C SER A 134 12.58 -4.81 -0.37
N HIS A 135 12.22 -5.63 -1.35
CA HIS A 135 12.67 -5.48 -2.74
C HIS A 135 11.58 -5.69 -3.78
N ASP A 136 11.89 -5.31 -5.01
CA ASP A 136 11.15 -5.70 -6.19
C ASP A 136 11.23 -7.22 -6.44
N LYS A 137 10.52 -7.70 -7.47
CA LYS A 137 10.46 -9.11 -7.86
C LYS A 137 11.84 -9.72 -8.11
N ASP A 138 12.74 -8.96 -8.73
CA ASP A 138 14.04 -9.44 -9.18
C ASP A 138 15.18 -9.11 -8.20
N ARG A 139 14.85 -8.50 -7.06
CA ARG A 139 15.77 -8.02 -6.01
C ARG A 139 16.82 -7.03 -6.51
N ARG A 140 16.45 -6.20 -7.47
CA ARG A 140 17.32 -5.15 -8.02
C ARG A 140 17.14 -3.83 -7.31
N ASN A 141 15.89 -3.53 -6.92
CA ASN A 141 15.52 -2.27 -6.30
C ASN A 141 14.87 -2.49 -4.94
N TRP A 142 15.14 -1.56 -4.04
CA TRP A 142 14.54 -1.52 -2.72
C TRP A 142 13.11 -0.97 -2.80
N ARG A 143 12.17 -1.60 -2.13
CA ARG A 143 10.85 -1.03 -1.92
C ARG A 143 10.96 0.06 -0.87
N VAL A 144 10.58 1.29 -1.21
CA VAL A 144 10.79 2.45 -0.33
C VAL A 144 9.53 3.20 0.02
N LEU A 145 8.49 3.18 -0.84
CA LEU A 145 7.21 3.82 -0.58
C LEU A 145 6.04 2.90 -0.94
N ASN A 146 4.98 2.98 -0.13
CA ASN A 146 3.67 2.41 -0.37
C ASN A 146 2.65 3.55 -0.46
N LEU A 147 1.90 3.60 -1.56
CA LEU A 147 0.87 4.57 -1.84
C LEU A 147 -0.50 3.90 -1.80
N LEU A 148 -1.41 4.43 -1.01
CA LEU A 148 -2.74 3.87 -0.77
C LEU A 148 -3.80 4.93 -1.06
N TYR A 149 -4.48 4.81 -2.20
CA TYR A 149 -5.55 5.71 -2.58
C TYR A 149 -6.91 5.10 -2.24
N TYR A 150 -7.60 5.69 -1.25
CA TYR A 150 -8.89 5.23 -0.73
C TYR A 150 -10.04 5.85 -1.51
N ILE A 151 -11.01 5.02 -1.88
CA ILE A 151 -12.02 5.43 -2.85
C ILE A 151 -13.46 5.07 -2.46
N SER A 152 -13.71 4.63 -1.21
CA SER A 152 -15.06 4.31 -0.74
C SER A 152 -15.79 5.54 -0.24
N PRO A 153 -16.89 5.98 -0.89
CA PRO A 153 -17.66 7.14 -0.45
C PRO A 153 -18.26 6.92 0.96
N ASN A 154 -18.44 8.01 1.70
CA ASN A 154 -19.05 8.02 3.04
C ASN A 154 -18.43 7.00 4.01
N TRP A 155 -17.11 6.72 3.86
CA TRP A 155 -16.41 5.82 4.76
C TRP A 155 -16.04 6.56 6.03
N GLU A 156 -16.60 6.11 7.16
CA GLU A 156 -16.33 6.69 8.47
C GLU A 156 -15.20 5.95 9.18
N ILE A 157 -14.49 6.63 10.07
CA ILE A 157 -13.34 6.05 10.77
C ILE A 157 -13.74 4.87 11.65
N GLU A 158 -14.95 4.89 12.21
CA GLU A 158 -15.54 3.86 13.05
C GLU A 158 -15.88 2.56 12.31
N PHE A 159 -15.98 2.63 10.96
CA PHE A 159 -16.24 1.44 10.14
C PHE A 159 -15.01 0.50 10.06
N GLY A 160 -13.88 0.94 10.58
CA GLY A 160 -12.64 0.18 10.48
C GLY A 160 -12.03 0.24 9.07
N GLY A 161 -11.21 -0.75 8.71
CA GLY A 161 -10.51 -0.73 7.44
C GLY A 161 -9.46 0.37 7.31
N ASN A 162 -9.13 1.06 8.39
CA ASN A 162 -8.19 2.16 8.42
C ASN A 162 -6.74 1.65 8.36
N LEU A 163 -5.87 2.45 7.76
CA LEU A 163 -4.44 2.21 7.83
C LEU A 163 -3.94 2.50 9.24
N GLU A 164 -3.25 1.55 9.82
CA GLU A 164 -2.60 1.70 11.11
C GLU A 164 -1.09 1.56 10.92
N ILE A 165 -0.33 2.54 11.37
CA ILE A 165 1.13 2.50 11.41
C ILE A 165 1.59 2.39 12.86
N TRP A 166 2.66 1.61 13.11
CA TRP A 166 3.14 1.25 14.43
C TRP A 166 4.57 1.76 14.66
N PRO A 167 4.77 3.07 14.89
CA PRO A 167 6.10 3.69 14.93
C PRO A 167 7.03 3.10 15.97
N GLU A 168 6.49 2.78 17.14
CA GLU A 168 7.23 2.19 18.26
C GLU A 168 7.07 0.67 18.35
N GLY A 169 6.67 0.03 17.24
CA GLY A 169 6.41 -1.39 17.16
C GLY A 169 5.03 -1.81 17.67
N ILE A 170 4.63 -3.01 17.30
CA ILE A 170 3.25 -3.53 17.45
C ILE A 170 2.75 -3.72 18.89
N LYS A 171 3.61 -3.58 19.90
CA LYS A 171 3.21 -3.65 21.33
C LYS A 171 2.74 -2.30 21.87
N ASN A 172 3.01 -1.23 21.14
CA ASN A 172 2.68 0.13 21.50
C ASN A 172 1.45 0.64 20.73
N LYS A 173 1.05 1.88 21.00
CA LYS A 173 -0.12 2.49 20.34
C LYS A 173 0.20 2.79 18.87
N GLN A 174 -0.73 2.42 18.00
CA GLN A 174 -0.66 2.76 16.58
C GLN A 174 -1.12 4.20 16.32
N ILE A 175 -0.67 4.75 15.21
CA ILE A 175 -1.26 5.92 14.56
C ILE A 175 -2.27 5.40 13.54
N THR A 176 -3.51 5.88 13.61
CA THR A 176 -4.58 5.49 12.69
C THR A 176 -4.79 6.57 11.64
N ILE A 177 -4.62 6.20 10.38
CA ILE A 177 -4.92 7.05 9.22
C ILE A 177 -6.25 6.59 8.65
N HIS A 178 -7.25 7.45 8.71
CA HIS A 178 -8.61 7.17 8.22
C HIS A 178 -8.60 6.84 6.72
N SER A 179 -9.23 5.75 6.32
CA SER A 179 -9.44 5.35 4.91
C SER A 179 -10.53 6.20 4.25
N LYS A 180 -10.46 7.53 4.44
CA LYS A 180 -11.41 8.52 3.96
C LYS A 180 -11.50 8.48 2.43
N PHE A 181 -12.70 8.67 1.88
CA PHE A 181 -12.92 8.79 0.45
C PHE A 181 -12.01 9.84 -0.18
N ASN A 182 -11.46 9.53 -1.35
CA ASN A 182 -10.61 10.43 -2.14
C ASN A 182 -9.32 10.87 -1.41
N ARG A 183 -8.82 10.04 -0.47
CA ARG A 183 -7.56 10.26 0.26
C ARG A 183 -6.45 9.39 -0.30
N LEU A 184 -5.29 10.00 -0.56
CA LEU A 184 -4.03 9.32 -0.77
C LEU A 184 -3.24 9.32 0.54
N ALA A 185 -2.83 8.16 1.03
CA ALA A 185 -1.84 8.01 2.08
C ALA A 185 -0.56 7.43 1.48
N VAL A 186 0.58 7.98 1.86
CA VAL A 186 1.91 7.51 1.47
C VAL A 186 2.69 7.19 2.73
N ILE A 187 3.28 6.01 2.79
CA ILE A 187 4.12 5.58 3.90
C ILE A 187 5.48 5.07 3.39
N SER A 188 6.54 5.36 4.14
CA SER A 188 7.85 4.78 3.87
C SER A 188 7.87 3.29 4.23
N THR A 189 8.56 2.47 3.42
CA THR A 189 8.73 1.06 3.68
C THR A 189 10.19 0.75 4.02
N ASN A 190 10.39 0.17 5.21
CA ASN A 190 11.69 -0.25 5.72
C ASN A 190 11.51 -1.39 6.74
N ASP A 191 12.57 -1.83 7.37
CA ASP A 191 12.59 -2.92 8.36
C ASP A 191 11.92 -2.61 9.71
N ALA A 192 11.44 -1.38 9.91
CA ALA A 192 10.70 -0.95 11.09
C ALA A 192 9.28 -0.42 10.76
N SER A 193 8.90 -0.34 9.47
CA SER A 193 7.63 0.24 9.03
C SER A 193 6.44 -0.72 9.20
N TRP A 194 6.21 -1.20 10.42
CA TRP A 194 5.06 -2.02 10.75
C TRP A 194 3.76 -1.26 10.47
N HIS A 195 2.91 -1.87 9.68
CA HIS A 195 1.59 -1.31 9.35
C HIS A 195 0.55 -2.41 9.19
N SER A 196 -0.72 -2.04 9.31
CA SER A 196 -1.86 -2.95 9.27
C SER A 196 -3.10 -2.25 8.73
N VAL A 197 -4.14 -3.03 8.49
CA VAL A 197 -5.49 -2.51 8.25
C VAL A 197 -6.40 -3.05 9.34
N SER A 198 -7.07 -2.15 10.07
CA SER A 198 -7.99 -2.53 11.13
C SER A 198 -9.14 -3.39 10.58
N PRO A 199 -9.70 -4.32 11.38
CA PRO A 199 -10.86 -5.07 10.97
C PRO A 199 -12.03 -4.15 10.59
N ILE A 200 -12.74 -4.50 9.52
CA ILE A 200 -13.94 -3.78 9.11
C ILE A 200 -15.12 -4.25 9.95
N THR A 201 -15.82 -3.30 10.55
CA THR A 201 -16.98 -3.53 11.43
C THR A 201 -18.32 -3.29 10.73
N TYR A 202 -18.30 -2.51 9.65
CA TYR A 202 -19.49 -2.08 8.92
C TYR A 202 -19.75 -2.93 7.67
N ASP A 203 -21.02 -3.13 7.33
CA ASP A 203 -21.43 -3.95 6.18
C ASP A 203 -21.41 -3.14 4.87
N ALA A 204 -20.19 -2.79 4.46
CA ALA A 204 -19.92 -2.13 3.18
C ALA A 204 -18.53 -2.56 2.67
N SER A 205 -18.18 -2.11 1.46
CA SER A 205 -16.89 -2.42 0.82
C SER A 205 -15.92 -1.24 0.94
N ARG A 206 -14.75 -1.49 1.54
CA ARG A 206 -13.62 -0.57 1.54
C ARG A 206 -12.74 -0.86 0.35
N CYS A 207 -12.67 0.08 -0.58
CA CYS A 207 -11.92 0.00 -1.84
C CYS A 207 -10.63 0.83 -1.77
N CYS A 208 -9.53 0.26 -2.25
CA CYS A 208 -8.22 0.92 -2.25
C CYS A 208 -7.43 0.56 -3.50
N ILE A 209 -6.78 1.57 -4.08
CA ILE A 209 -5.81 1.43 -5.16
C ILE A 209 -4.43 1.57 -4.54
N SER A 210 -3.55 0.57 -4.74
CA SER A 210 -2.22 0.53 -4.15
C SER A 210 -1.14 0.62 -5.21
N ASN A 211 -0.17 1.49 -5.00
CA ASN A 211 1.06 1.59 -5.78
C ASN A 211 2.28 1.47 -4.86
N TYR A 212 3.39 1.04 -5.42
CA TYR A 212 4.67 0.99 -4.73
C TYR A 212 5.74 1.66 -5.56
N TYR A 213 6.63 2.37 -4.89
CA TYR A 213 7.82 2.89 -5.53
C TYR A 213 9.07 2.23 -4.96
N PHE A 214 10.01 2.03 -5.86
CA PHE A 214 11.29 1.39 -5.59
C PHE A 214 12.43 2.39 -5.79
N SER A 215 13.57 2.10 -5.17
CA SER A 215 14.82 2.88 -5.30
C SER A 215 16.00 1.93 -5.51
N ASP A 216 17.02 2.36 -6.22
CA ASP A 216 18.32 1.67 -6.29
C ASP A 216 19.09 1.78 -4.97
N SER A 217 18.77 2.76 -4.16
CA SER A 217 19.41 3.02 -2.87
C SER A 217 18.59 2.42 -1.72
N PRO A 218 19.24 1.81 -0.72
CA PRO A 218 18.55 1.24 0.44
C PRO A 218 17.93 2.35 1.31
N PRO A 219 16.77 2.10 1.96
CA PRO A 219 16.13 3.08 2.83
C PRO A 219 16.98 3.48 4.03
N LYS A 220 17.89 2.60 4.48
CA LYS A 220 18.89 2.86 5.53
C LYS A 220 20.22 2.22 5.13
N LYS A 221 21.35 2.82 5.56
CA LYS A 221 22.70 2.38 5.22
C LYS A 221 22.95 0.88 5.46
N ASN A 222 22.34 0.31 6.49
CA ASN A 222 22.52 -1.10 6.89
C ASN A 222 21.29 -1.97 6.58
N SER A 223 20.44 -1.56 5.63
CA SER A 223 19.27 -2.35 5.23
C SER A 223 19.70 -3.71 4.66
N ILE A 224 19.00 -4.76 5.08
CA ILE A 224 19.22 -6.13 4.61
C ILE A 224 17.94 -6.63 3.91
N PHE A 225 18.08 -7.68 3.11
CA PHE A 225 16.93 -8.34 2.51
C PHE A 225 16.03 -9.00 3.57
N TYR A 226 14.71 -8.77 3.47
CA TYR A 226 13.70 -9.48 4.24
C TYR A 226 12.45 -9.75 3.39
N VAL A 227 11.74 -10.81 3.76
CA VAL A 227 10.43 -11.15 3.18
C VAL A 227 9.31 -10.41 3.89
N THR A 228 8.13 -10.31 3.26
CA THR A 228 6.93 -9.83 3.95
C THR A 228 6.76 -10.60 5.26
N SER A 229 6.81 -9.91 6.38
CA SER A 229 6.76 -10.50 7.71
C SER A 229 5.48 -10.08 8.42
N PHE A 230 4.78 -11.02 9.04
CA PHE A 230 3.52 -10.76 9.72
C PHE A 230 3.63 -10.97 11.23
N ARG A 231 2.84 -10.22 11.97
CA ARG A 231 2.67 -10.34 13.42
C ARG A 231 1.19 -10.39 13.77
N GLY A 232 0.85 -10.95 14.92
CA GLY A 232 -0.47 -10.79 15.53
C GLY A 232 -0.63 -9.37 16.09
N ARG A 233 -1.88 -8.91 16.22
CA ARG A 233 -2.19 -7.70 17.00
C ARG A 233 -1.87 -7.91 18.48
N PRO A 234 -1.74 -6.87 19.30
CA PRO A 234 -1.38 -7.00 20.72
C PRO A 234 -2.25 -8.00 21.52
N GLU A 235 -3.53 -8.07 21.19
CA GLU A 235 -4.51 -9.00 21.80
C GLU A 235 -4.42 -10.44 21.23
N GLN A 236 -3.77 -10.64 20.11
CA GLN A 236 -3.72 -11.93 19.39
C GLN A 236 -2.44 -12.72 19.69
N LYS A 237 -2.13 -12.98 20.95
CA LYS A 237 -0.85 -13.58 21.40
C LYS A 237 -0.50 -14.93 20.73
N ILE A 238 -1.47 -15.84 20.65
CA ILE A 238 -1.27 -17.17 20.02
C ILE A 238 -0.99 -17.02 18.52
N ARG A 239 -1.79 -16.19 17.83
CA ARG A 239 -1.61 -15.90 16.40
C ARG A 239 -0.22 -15.26 16.16
N ASP A 240 0.21 -14.37 17.03
CA ASP A 240 1.51 -13.71 16.93
C ASP A 240 2.67 -14.73 17.01
N THR A 241 2.62 -15.69 17.93
CA THR A 241 3.63 -16.75 18.05
C THR A 241 3.70 -17.60 16.76
N ILE A 242 2.55 -17.99 16.21
CA ILE A 242 2.49 -18.75 14.96
C ILE A 242 3.07 -17.96 13.79
N LEU A 243 2.74 -16.67 13.69
CA LEU A 243 3.21 -15.81 12.60
C LEU A 243 4.72 -15.53 12.71
N GLN A 244 5.28 -15.43 13.91
CA GLN A 244 6.74 -15.33 14.11
C GLN A 244 7.46 -16.59 13.62
N ALA A 245 6.98 -17.77 13.97
CA ALA A 245 7.53 -19.03 13.48
C ALA A 245 7.47 -19.14 11.95
N ASP A 246 6.34 -18.77 11.35
CA ASP A 246 6.16 -18.69 9.89
C ASP A 246 7.16 -17.72 9.22
N ASN A 247 7.40 -16.56 9.81
CA ASN A 247 8.38 -15.59 9.30
C ASN A 247 9.80 -16.18 9.28
N LEU A 248 10.21 -16.84 10.36
CA LEU A 248 11.52 -17.48 10.44
C LEU A 248 11.68 -18.59 9.39
N LEU A 249 10.66 -19.42 9.23
CA LEU A 249 10.64 -20.48 8.20
C LEU A 249 10.79 -19.89 6.79
N ARG A 250 10.02 -18.89 6.45
CA ARG A 250 10.07 -18.23 5.13
C ARG A 250 11.41 -17.54 4.87
N MET A 251 12.00 -16.91 5.89
CA MET A 251 13.35 -16.36 5.77
C MET A 251 14.39 -17.45 5.54
N GLY A 252 14.30 -18.59 6.24
CA GLY A 252 15.17 -19.76 6.04
C GLY A 252 15.07 -20.30 4.61
N VAL A 253 13.85 -20.50 4.13
CA VAL A 253 13.60 -20.94 2.73
C VAL A 253 14.22 -19.95 1.73
N ARG A 254 14.09 -18.63 1.95
CA ARG A 254 14.63 -17.61 1.02
C ARG A 254 16.14 -17.47 1.08
N LYS A 255 16.82 -17.93 2.14
CA LYS A 255 18.28 -18.07 2.17
C LYS A 255 18.76 -19.19 1.24
N VAL A 256 18.06 -20.34 1.24
CA VAL A 256 18.40 -21.50 0.40
C VAL A 256 17.92 -21.28 -1.06
N PHE A 257 16.72 -20.73 -1.24
CA PHE A 257 16.10 -20.47 -2.54
C PHE A 257 15.87 -18.96 -2.74
N PRO A 258 16.85 -18.18 -3.18
CA PRO A 258 16.76 -16.73 -3.27
C PRO A 258 15.59 -16.21 -4.11
N LYS A 259 15.19 -16.92 -5.17
CA LYS A 259 14.06 -16.55 -6.03
C LYS A 259 12.70 -17.05 -5.52
N GLY A 260 12.69 -17.85 -4.40
CA GLY A 260 11.50 -18.51 -3.87
C GLY A 260 11.17 -19.80 -4.61
N LEU A 261 10.26 -20.59 -4.02
CA LEU A 261 9.81 -21.89 -4.56
C LEU A 261 8.60 -21.73 -5.49
N ILE A 262 7.80 -20.69 -5.29
CA ILE A 262 6.53 -20.48 -6.02
C ILE A 262 6.64 -19.22 -6.84
N LYS A 263 6.29 -19.29 -8.14
CA LYS A 263 6.15 -18.12 -9.00
C LYS A 263 4.93 -17.32 -8.55
N THR A 264 5.10 -16.01 -8.38
CA THR A 264 3.95 -15.13 -8.12
C THR A 264 3.12 -14.99 -9.39
N ASN A 265 1.80 -15.14 -9.23
CA ASN A 265 0.81 -14.86 -10.28
C ASN A 265 0.26 -13.43 -10.19
N HIS A 266 0.54 -12.74 -9.09
CA HIS A 266 0.14 -11.35 -8.87
C HIS A 266 1.12 -10.42 -9.60
N ILE A 267 0.96 -10.31 -10.90
CA ILE A 267 1.74 -9.43 -11.79
C ILE A 267 0.83 -9.00 -12.93
N TYR A 268 0.75 -7.70 -13.17
CA TYR A 268 0.07 -7.16 -14.34
C TYR A 268 0.80 -7.59 -15.62
N ARG A 269 0.02 -8.12 -16.55
CA ARG A 269 0.49 -8.50 -17.90
C ARG A 269 -0.50 -7.90 -18.90
N LYS A 270 -0.02 -6.96 -19.69
CA LYS A 270 -0.77 -6.40 -20.78
C LYS A 270 -0.86 -7.38 -21.94
#